data_e6d634ade18a9d4b988b1529567e83bd
#
_entry.id   e6d634ade18a9d4b988b1529567e83bd
#
_cell.length_a   1.000
_cell.length_b   1.000
_cell.length_c   1.000
_cell.angle_alpha   90.00
_cell.angle_beta   90.00
_cell.angle_gamma   90.00
#
_symmetry.space_group_name_H-M   'P 1'
#
loop_
_entity.id
_entity.type
_entity.pdbx_description
1 polymer ?
#
loop_
_entity_poly.entity_id
_entity_poly.type
_entity_poly.pdbx_seq_one_letter_code
_entity_poly.pdbx_strand_id
1 'polypeptide(L)'
;LAKFLNLPFYDLDDLIVSNYSSALYSSSAEIYKAYGDQKFSECEARILETLPPEDALISLGGGTLMYEASYRAIQTRGALVFLSVELPLIYERLEKRGLPERLKEAMKTKPLSEILTERIDRMKEIADYIFPVDHVDHSSKSSLEQASQDLITLLKS
;
A
#
# COMPACT_ATOMS: atom_id res chain seq x y z
N LEU A 1 9.99 -8.94 -6.35
CA LEU A 1 9.98 -9.75 -5.13
C LEU A 1 9.16 -11.03 -5.32
N ALA A 2 7.90 -10.98 -5.72
CA ALA A 2 7.02 -12.16 -5.88
C ALA A 2 7.64 -13.24 -6.78
N LYS A 3 8.26 -12.85 -7.91
CA LYS A 3 8.97 -13.77 -8.80
C LYS A 3 10.15 -14.48 -8.12
N PHE A 4 10.91 -13.79 -7.26
CA PHE A 4 12.03 -14.38 -6.53
C PHE A 4 11.59 -15.35 -5.43
N LEU A 5 10.42 -15.08 -4.83
CA LEU A 5 9.83 -15.94 -3.81
C LEU A 5 8.97 -17.07 -4.40
N ASN A 6 8.69 -17.01 -5.71
CA ASN A 6 7.75 -17.90 -6.40
C ASN A 6 6.36 -17.90 -5.71
N LEU A 7 5.88 -16.70 -5.33
CA LEU A 7 4.59 -16.51 -4.70
C LEU A 7 3.60 -15.82 -5.63
N PRO A 8 2.29 -16.09 -5.50
CA PRO A 8 1.25 -15.24 -6.08
C PRO A 8 1.42 -13.79 -5.65
N PHE A 9 1.05 -12.86 -6.52
CA PHE A 9 1.04 -11.43 -6.24
C PHE A 9 -0.34 -10.86 -6.42
N TYR A 10 -0.81 -10.15 -5.40
CA TYR A 10 -2.08 -9.43 -5.41
C TYR A 10 -1.83 -7.94 -5.14
N ASP A 11 -2.31 -7.09 -6.02
CA ASP A 11 -2.42 -5.65 -5.77
C ASP A 11 -3.83 -5.33 -5.29
N LEU A 12 -3.97 -4.70 -4.12
CA LEU A 12 -5.27 -4.42 -3.54
C LEU A 12 -6.10 -3.48 -4.41
N ASP A 13 -5.48 -2.51 -5.09
CA ASP A 13 -6.18 -1.61 -6.00
C ASP A 13 -6.77 -2.38 -7.20
N ASP A 14 -6.05 -3.35 -7.76
CA ASP A 14 -6.53 -4.21 -8.83
C ASP A 14 -7.69 -5.10 -8.36
N LEU A 15 -7.61 -5.63 -7.15
CA LEU A 15 -8.68 -6.43 -6.55
C LEU A 15 -9.94 -5.60 -6.31
N ILE A 16 -9.80 -4.34 -5.89
CA ILE A 16 -10.92 -3.41 -5.73
C ILE A 16 -11.60 -3.17 -7.08
N VAL A 17 -10.82 -2.85 -8.12
CA VAL A 17 -11.36 -2.65 -9.48
C VAL A 17 -12.09 -3.89 -9.98
N SER A 18 -11.54 -5.07 -9.73
CA SER A 18 -12.16 -6.35 -10.14
C SER A 18 -13.47 -6.64 -9.39
N ASN A 19 -13.59 -6.21 -8.14
CA ASN A 19 -14.79 -6.39 -7.31
C ASN A 19 -15.95 -5.45 -7.73
N TYR A 20 -15.62 -4.28 -8.25
CA TYR A 20 -16.58 -3.38 -8.89
C TYR A 20 -16.49 -3.60 -10.40
N SER A 21 -17.55 -3.98 -11.06
CA SER A 21 -17.56 -4.26 -12.51
C SER A 21 -16.56 -3.40 -13.30
N SER A 22 -15.55 -4.00 -13.89
CA SER A 22 -14.52 -3.34 -14.70
C SER A 22 -15.09 -2.58 -15.93
N ALA A 23 -16.37 -2.79 -16.26
CA ALA A 23 -17.07 -2.02 -17.27
C ALA A 23 -17.45 -0.60 -16.81
N LEU A 24 -17.47 -0.34 -15.49
CA LEU A 24 -17.88 0.94 -14.92
C LEU A 24 -16.72 1.78 -14.40
N TYR A 25 -15.65 1.15 -13.93
CA TYR A 25 -14.51 1.81 -13.31
C TYR A 25 -13.19 1.26 -13.85
N SER A 26 -12.29 2.14 -14.23
CA SER A 26 -10.96 1.79 -14.74
C SER A 26 -9.87 1.84 -13.67
N SER A 27 -10.18 2.42 -12.50
CA SER A 27 -9.21 2.58 -11.42
C SER A 27 -9.87 2.64 -10.03
N SER A 28 -9.11 2.29 -9.00
CA SER A 28 -9.51 2.45 -7.59
C SER A 28 -9.82 3.91 -7.23
N ALA A 29 -9.14 4.87 -7.86
CA ALA A 29 -9.40 6.30 -7.67
C ALA A 29 -10.80 6.72 -8.14
N GLU A 30 -11.30 6.16 -9.24
CA GLU A 30 -12.67 6.41 -9.72
C GLU A 30 -13.70 5.82 -8.75
N ILE A 31 -13.45 4.63 -8.23
CA ILE A 31 -14.30 3.98 -7.22
C ILE A 31 -14.33 4.82 -5.94
N TYR A 32 -13.16 5.30 -5.48
CA TYR A 32 -13.07 6.18 -4.33
C TYR A 32 -13.92 7.46 -4.51
N LYS A 33 -13.83 8.11 -5.68
CA LYS A 33 -14.64 9.30 -5.99
C LYS A 33 -16.14 9.02 -6.00
N ALA A 34 -16.54 7.85 -6.49
CA ALA A 34 -17.95 7.48 -6.61
C ALA A 34 -18.57 7.11 -5.26
N TYR A 35 -17.86 6.44 -4.39
CA TYR A 35 -18.41 5.86 -3.16
C TYR A 35 -17.95 6.55 -1.87
N GLY A 36 -16.86 7.33 -1.92
CA GLY A 36 -16.29 8.02 -0.77
C GLY A 36 -15.46 7.11 0.14
N ASP A 37 -14.83 7.74 1.14
CA ASP A 37 -13.83 7.12 1.97
C ASP A 37 -14.33 5.93 2.80
N GLN A 38 -15.51 6.05 3.42
CA GLN A 38 -16.06 5.01 4.26
C GLN A 38 -16.33 3.72 3.48
N LYS A 39 -17.07 3.80 2.37
CA LYS A 39 -17.39 2.61 1.56
C LYS A 39 -16.16 2.00 0.90
N PHE A 40 -15.20 2.85 0.55
CA PHE A 40 -13.94 2.39 -0.02
C PHE A 40 -13.13 1.60 1.02
N SER A 41 -12.98 2.10 2.24
CA SER A 41 -12.27 1.40 3.32
C SER A 41 -12.97 0.11 3.77
N GLU A 42 -14.29 0.09 3.78
CA GLU A 42 -15.08 -1.14 4.01
C GLU A 42 -14.83 -2.19 2.91
N CYS A 43 -14.70 -1.75 1.66
CA CYS A 43 -14.37 -2.62 0.53
C CYS A 43 -12.95 -3.18 0.66
N GLU A 44 -11.96 -2.34 1.00
CA GLU A 44 -10.60 -2.78 1.27
C GLU A 44 -10.56 -3.88 2.34
N ALA A 45 -11.18 -3.65 3.49
CA ALA A 45 -11.22 -4.60 4.60
C ALA A 45 -11.86 -5.93 4.18
N ARG A 46 -13.01 -5.89 3.51
CA ARG A 46 -13.71 -7.10 3.03
C ARG A 46 -12.86 -7.90 2.03
N ILE A 47 -12.18 -7.24 1.10
CA ILE A 47 -11.30 -7.92 0.15
C ILE A 47 -10.15 -8.59 0.89
N LEU A 48 -9.52 -7.90 1.84
CA LEU A 48 -8.45 -8.45 2.65
C LEU A 48 -8.89 -9.67 3.47
N GLU A 49 -10.11 -9.67 4.01
CA GLU A 49 -10.69 -10.82 4.72
C GLU A 49 -10.91 -12.03 3.82
N THR A 50 -11.22 -11.81 2.54
CA THR A 50 -11.55 -12.86 1.57
C THR A 50 -10.36 -13.37 0.76
N LEU A 51 -9.16 -12.83 0.97
CA LEU A 51 -7.95 -13.31 0.31
C LEU A 51 -7.73 -14.80 0.58
N PRO A 52 -7.22 -15.55 -0.40
CA PRO A 52 -6.90 -16.96 -0.23
C PRO A 52 -5.96 -17.19 0.97
N PRO A 53 -6.07 -18.35 1.66
CA PRO A 53 -5.22 -18.68 2.81
C PRO A 53 -3.78 -19.09 2.42
N GLU A 54 -3.48 -19.14 1.12
CA GLU A 54 -2.16 -19.50 0.60
C GLU A 54 -1.13 -18.39 0.82
N ASP A 55 0.14 -18.74 0.90
CA ASP A 55 1.23 -17.78 0.96
C ASP A 55 1.23 -16.92 -0.32
N ALA A 56 1.20 -15.62 -0.14
CA ALA A 56 1.15 -14.64 -1.24
C ALA A 56 1.85 -13.34 -0.87
N LEU A 57 2.23 -12.57 -1.86
CA LEU A 57 2.66 -11.19 -1.69
C LEU A 57 1.47 -10.26 -1.99
N ILE A 58 1.14 -9.41 -1.04
CA ILE A 58 0.04 -8.46 -1.17
C ILE A 58 0.59 -7.03 -1.14
N SER A 59 0.30 -6.24 -2.17
CA SER A 59 0.59 -4.81 -2.21
C SER A 59 -0.60 -4.03 -1.67
N LEU A 60 -0.34 -3.15 -0.71
CA LEU A 60 -1.35 -2.31 -0.07
C LEU A 60 -1.14 -0.83 -0.44
N GLY A 61 -2.22 -0.09 -0.53
CA GLY A 61 -2.18 1.36 -0.66
C GLY A 61 -1.65 2.03 0.61
N GLY A 62 -0.98 3.19 0.46
CA GLY A 62 -0.37 3.91 1.59
C GLY A 62 -1.37 4.47 2.63
N GLY A 63 -2.67 4.32 2.41
CA GLY A 63 -3.72 4.72 3.35
C GLY A 63 -4.57 3.56 3.88
N THR A 64 -4.39 2.35 3.38
CA THR A 64 -5.23 1.17 3.70
C THR A 64 -5.20 0.84 5.19
N LEU A 65 -4.01 0.81 5.79
CA LEU A 65 -3.82 0.40 7.19
C LEU A 65 -4.03 1.54 8.22
N MET A 66 -4.46 2.71 7.75
CA MET A 66 -4.99 3.76 8.63
C MET A 66 -6.38 3.40 9.18
N TYR A 67 -7.05 2.41 8.59
CA TYR A 67 -8.35 1.92 9.00
C TYR A 67 -8.22 0.63 9.79
N GLU A 68 -8.76 0.65 10.99
CA GLU A 68 -8.67 -0.47 11.94
C GLU A 68 -9.25 -1.78 11.37
N ALA A 69 -10.32 -1.71 10.58
CA ALA A 69 -10.92 -2.88 9.93
C ALA A 69 -9.94 -3.56 8.96
N SER A 70 -9.26 -2.77 8.11
CA SER A 70 -8.26 -3.29 7.18
C SER A 70 -7.05 -3.88 7.91
N TYR A 71 -6.59 -3.22 8.98
CA TYR A 71 -5.50 -3.73 9.80
C TYR A 71 -5.85 -5.07 10.45
N ARG A 72 -7.03 -5.18 11.08
CA ARG A 72 -7.49 -6.43 11.70
C ARG A 72 -7.63 -7.57 10.70
N ALA A 73 -8.04 -7.27 9.46
CA ALA A 73 -8.19 -8.29 8.41
C ALA A 73 -6.86 -8.98 8.05
N ILE A 74 -5.71 -8.32 8.26
CA ILE A 74 -4.41 -8.83 7.81
C ILE A 74 -3.40 -9.10 8.93
N GLN A 75 -3.55 -8.49 10.13
CA GLN A 75 -2.53 -8.53 11.21
C GLN A 75 -2.09 -9.94 11.64
N THR A 76 -2.94 -10.95 11.42
CA THR A 76 -2.63 -12.35 11.77
C THR A 76 -2.36 -13.23 10.56
N ARG A 77 -2.32 -12.66 9.35
CA ARG A 77 -2.23 -13.42 8.09
C ARG A 77 -0.83 -13.51 7.50
N GLY A 78 0.11 -12.74 7.98
CA GLY A 78 1.47 -12.73 7.48
C GLY A 78 2.29 -11.57 8.05
N ALA A 79 3.51 -11.43 7.59
CA ALA A 79 4.40 -10.36 7.99
C ALA A 79 4.07 -9.06 7.25
N LEU A 80 3.99 -7.96 8.00
CA LEU A 80 3.84 -6.61 7.49
C LEU A 80 5.19 -5.97 7.22
N VAL A 81 5.45 -5.62 5.96
CA VAL A 81 6.67 -4.91 5.57
C VAL A 81 6.32 -3.47 5.19
N PHE A 82 6.87 -2.53 5.94
CA PHE A 82 6.81 -1.12 5.60
C PHE A 82 7.98 -0.74 4.68
N LEU A 83 7.69 -0.42 3.42
CA LEU A 83 8.65 0.18 2.50
C LEU A 83 8.78 1.67 2.85
N SER A 84 9.76 2.02 3.67
CA SER A 84 9.93 3.37 4.16
C SER A 84 10.62 4.27 3.15
N VAL A 85 10.12 5.50 3.04
CA VAL A 85 10.66 6.57 2.18
C VAL A 85 10.73 7.84 3.00
N GLU A 86 11.82 8.60 2.85
CA GLU A 86 11.95 9.90 3.49
C GLU A 86 10.94 10.92 2.96
N LEU A 87 10.45 11.80 3.84
CA LEU A 87 9.44 12.80 3.51
C LEU A 87 9.77 13.66 2.29
N PRO A 88 11.00 14.18 2.12
CA PRO A 88 11.32 14.99 0.93
C PRO A 88 11.08 14.24 -0.39
N LEU A 89 11.42 12.95 -0.42
CA LEU A 89 11.22 12.13 -1.62
C LEU A 89 9.74 11.78 -1.83
N ILE A 90 8.95 11.66 -0.75
CA ILE A 90 7.49 11.51 -0.86
C ILE A 90 6.89 12.76 -1.50
N TYR A 91 7.27 13.97 -1.05
CA TYR A 91 6.80 15.22 -1.64
C TYR A 91 7.14 15.31 -3.12
N GLU A 92 8.39 15.02 -3.50
CA GLU A 92 8.81 15.02 -4.91
C GLU A 92 7.97 14.06 -5.77
N ARG A 93 7.68 12.86 -5.26
CA ARG A 93 6.84 11.87 -5.95
C ARG A 93 5.40 12.34 -6.10
N LEU A 94 4.84 12.97 -5.07
CA LEU A 94 3.48 13.51 -5.10
C LEU A 94 3.36 14.71 -6.08
N GLU A 95 4.38 15.57 -6.14
CA GLU A 95 4.43 16.65 -7.13
C GLU A 95 4.45 16.11 -8.57
N LYS A 96 5.24 15.07 -8.83
CA LYS A 96 5.36 14.47 -10.18
C LYS A 96 4.13 13.68 -10.61
N ARG A 97 3.49 12.94 -9.71
CA ARG A 97 2.39 12.02 -10.01
C ARG A 97 1.01 12.59 -9.72
N GLY A 98 0.94 13.70 -9.00
CA GLY A 98 -0.28 14.26 -8.46
C GLY A 98 -0.71 13.60 -7.14
N LEU A 99 -1.57 14.31 -6.41
CA LEU A 99 -2.10 13.85 -5.13
C LEU A 99 -3.20 12.79 -5.34
N PRO A 100 -3.10 11.63 -4.70
CA PRO A 100 -4.20 10.66 -4.64
C PRO A 100 -5.48 11.28 -4.04
N GLU A 101 -6.64 10.84 -4.49
CA GLU A 101 -7.94 11.40 -4.07
C GLU A 101 -8.15 11.32 -2.55
N ARG A 102 -7.74 10.21 -1.91
CA ARG A 102 -7.81 10.05 -0.45
C ARG A 102 -6.92 11.07 0.29
N LEU A 103 -5.77 11.45 -0.27
CA LEU A 103 -4.96 12.53 0.31
C LEU A 103 -5.63 13.90 0.13
N LYS A 104 -6.18 14.18 -1.05
CA LYS A 104 -6.92 15.43 -1.29
C LYS A 104 -8.08 15.61 -0.32
N GLU A 105 -8.81 14.51 -0.05
CA GLU A 105 -9.93 14.54 0.90
C GLU A 105 -9.43 14.80 2.34
N ALA A 106 -8.39 14.11 2.79
CA ALA A 106 -7.80 14.30 4.11
C ALA A 106 -7.24 15.72 4.30
N MET A 107 -6.69 16.32 3.24
CA MET A 107 -6.15 17.69 3.26
C MET A 107 -7.23 18.78 3.46
N LYS A 108 -8.51 18.46 3.38
CA LYS A 108 -9.58 19.38 3.75
C LYS A 108 -9.61 19.67 5.25
N THR A 109 -9.04 18.81 6.07
CA THR A 109 -9.07 18.90 7.54
C THR A 109 -7.70 19.07 8.18
N LYS A 110 -6.63 18.62 7.52
CA LYS A 110 -5.26 18.63 8.05
C LYS A 110 -4.24 18.99 6.97
N PRO A 111 -3.11 19.62 7.32
CA PRO A 111 -2.02 19.84 6.36
C PRO A 111 -1.38 18.52 5.92
N LEU A 112 -0.88 18.49 4.68
CA LEU A 112 -0.27 17.29 4.09
C LEU A 112 0.87 16.72 4.93
N SER A 113 1.69 17.59 5.54
CA SER A 113 2.80 17.19 6.41
C SER A 113 2.33 16.36 7.62
N GLU A 114 1.24 16.77 8.25
CA GLU A 114 0.65 16.07 9.40
C GLU A 114 0.10 14.71 8.96
N ILE A 115 -0.64 14.68 7.85
CA ILE A 115 -1.20 13.42 7.31
C ILE A 115 -0.10 12.41 6.98
N LEU A 116 0.99 12.86 6.34
CA LEU A 116 2.10 11.97 5.98
C LEU A 116 2.85 11.50 7.22
N THR A 117 3.07 12.36 8.20
CA THR A 117 3.71 11.98 9.47
C THR A 117 2.87 10.93 10.22
N GLU A 118 1.57 11.17 10.39
CA GLU A 118 0.66 10.20 11.03
C GLU A 118 0.69 8.83 10.32
N ARG A 119 0.71 8.82 8.99
CA ARG A 119 0.80 7.56 8.22
C ARG A 119 2.12 6.83 8.44
N ILE A 120 3.24 7.56 8.39
CA ILE A 120 4.56 6.98 8.62
C ILE A 120 4.67 6.43 10.04
N ASP A 121 4.23 7.18 11.03
CA ASP A 121 4.27 6.76 12.44
C ASP A 121 3.40 5.51 12.65
N ARG A 122 2.20 5.49 12.08
CA ARG A 122 1.34 4.30 12.11
C ARG A 122 1.99 3.09 11.47
N MET A 123 2.61 3.25 10.30
CA MET A 123 3.30 2.14 9.62
C MET A 123 4.49 1.64 10.43
N LYS A 124 5.27 2.52 11.05
CA LYS A 124 6.38 2.13 11.94
C LYS A 124 5.91 1.39 13.18
N GLU A 125 4.72 1.74 13.70
CA GLU A 125 4.14 1.08 14.89
C GLU A 125 3.69 -0.35 14.59
N ILE A 126 3.06 -0.58 13.43
CA ILE A 126 2.39 -1.85 13.12
C ILE A 126 3.18 -2.81 12.24
N ALA A 127 4.26 -2.34 11.59
CA ALA A 127 5.06 -3.17 10.70
C ALA A 127 5.97 -4.13 11.48
N ASP A 128 6.04 -5.37 11.04
CA ASP A 128 7.01 -6.35 11.54
C ASP A 128 8.42 -6.06 11.04
N TYR A 129 8.52 -5.51 9.82
CA TYR A 129 9.78 -5.13 9.18
C TYR A 129 9.69 -3.75 8.56
N ILE A 130 10.76 -2.95 8.69
CA ILE A 130 10.91 -1.66 8.02
C ILE A 130 12.05 -1.78 7.02
N PHE A 131 11.75 -1.55 5.75
CA PHE A 131 12.72 -1.63 4.67
C PHE A 131 12.86 -0.29 3.94
N PRO A 132 13.99 0.45 4.09
CA PRO A 132 14.21 1.71 3.40
C PRO A 132 14.39 1.51 1.89
N VAL A 133 13.69 2.31 1.10
CA VAL A 133 13.73 2.23 -0.38
C VAL A 133 14.11 3.56 -1.05
N ASP A 134 14.73 4.48 -0.32
CA ASP A 134 15.15 5.80 -0.82
C ASP A 134 16.21 5.67 -1.93
N HIS A 135 17.08 4.69 -1.80
CA HIS A 135 18.17 4.38 -2.73
C HIS A 135 17.73 3.56 -3.95
N VAL A 136 16.47 3.10 -3.99
CA VAL A 136 16.00 2.21 -5.07
C VAL A 136 15.63 3.02 -6.30
N ASP A 137 16.35 2.81 -7.39
CA ASP A 137 15.98 3.35 -8.70
C ASP A 137 14.89 2.49 -9.33
N HIS A 138 13.66 3.00 -9.31
CA HIS A 138 12.48 2.31 -9.86
C HIS A 138 12.49 2.17 -11.38
N SER A 139 13.36 2.88 -12.10
CA SER A 139 13.56 2.73 -13.54
C SER A 139 14.60 1.67 -13.90
N SER A 140 15.41 1.25 -12.94
CA SER A 140 16.47 0.27 -13.11
C SER A 140 16.05 -1.12 -12.65
N LYS A 141 16.01 -2.07 -13.60
CA LYS A 141 15.71 -3.47 -13.29
C LYS A 141 16.69 -4.06 -12.29
N SER A 142 17.98 -3.79 -12.45
CA SER A 142 19.03 -4.30 -11.54
C SER A 142 18.87 -3.75 -10.12
N SER A 143 18.50 -2.46 -9.97
CA SER A 143 18.23 -1.85 -8.66
C SER A 143 17.03 -2.50 -7.98
N LEU A 144 15.96 -2.77 -8.71
CA LEU A 144 14.77 -3.48 -8.19
C LEU A 144 15.07 -4.93 -7.82
N GLU A 145 15.89 -5.62 -8.59
CA GLU A 145 16.33 -6.99 -8.29
C GLU A 145 17.19 -7.04 -7.02
N GLN A 146 18.15 -6.12 -6.88
CA GLN A 146 18.97 -6.02 -5.67
C GLN A 146 18.11 -5.73 -4.43
N ALA A 147 17.26 -4.72 -4.49
CA ALA A 147 16.35 -4.40 -3.38
C ALA A 147 15.43 -5.58 -3.00
N SER A 148 15.00 -6.38 -3.99
CA SER A 148 14.22 -7.59 -3.72
C SER A 148 15.03 -8.66 -2.98
N GLN A 149 16.30 -8.85 -3.33
CA GLN A 149 17.19 -9.80 -2.64
C GLN A 149 17.51 -9.35 -1.22
N ASP A 150 17.76 -8.04 -1.03
CA ASP A 150 18.04 -7.47 0.29
C ASP A 150 16.83 -7.62 1.22
N LEU A 151 15.61 -7.37 0.71
CA LEU A 151 14.39 -7.60 1.47
C LEU A 151 14.17 -9.08 1.81
N ILE A 152 14.45 -10.00 0.88
CA ILE A 152 14.37 -11.45 1.17
C ILE A 152 15.35 -11.83 2.28
N THR A 153 16.54 -11.24 2.28
CA THR A 153 17.55 -11.48 3.32
C THR A 153 17.05 -11.00 4.69
N LEU A 154 16.45 -9.81 4.71
CA LEU A 154 15.83 -9.26 5.93
C LEU A 154 14.70 -10.17 6.47
N LEU A 155 13.84 -10.69 5.58
CA LEU A 155 12.71 -11.55 5.98
C LEU A 155 13.13 -12.93 6.50
N LYS A 156 14.38 -13.35 6.27
CA LYS A 156 14.94 -14.63 6.73
C LYS A 156 15.79 -14.51 8.00
N SER A 157 16.06 -13.26 8.42
CA SER A 157 16.87 -13.00 9.62
C SER A 157 16.03 -13.08 10.90
#